data_360b0f33cd579974ba5b7c19a11a15b1
#
_entry.id   360b0f33cd579974ba5b7c19a11a15b1
#
_cell.length_a   1.000
_cell.length_b   1.000
_cell.length_c   1.000
_cell.angle_alpha   90.00
_cell.angle_beta   90.00
_cell.angle_gamma   90.00
#
_symmetry.space_group_name_H-M   'P 1'
#
loop_
_entity.id
_entity.type
_entity.pdbx_description
1 polymer ?
#
loop_
_entity_poly.entity_id
_entity_poly.type
_entity_poly.pdbx_seq_one_letter_code
_entity_poly.pdbx_strand_id
1 'polypeptide(L)'
;MKPIAWLVMSAVLALSACGGDDVATNGGASSSTPGNPGSPSGTTPPGGGSSGGPTGGGAAQPQAGWSTAVAVDGKGPEGDPSVTIDASGNALAAWMTLGPAGANGNEMWGARYVPGSGWAGATRLDTSDGSHSMNGLTGVQPQLVGNASGQAVAFWTEWMPGPNTYALWARPYSPATGWGAPLELAADMAGSSYTAGIDSQGNALVAWTQSISLLDTRIAWIRYTQAGQWSPTALIQMPVQTGPGAVTGDTDNVRPMISVLPSGRAVLAWRQTNHTQSALWTATYDATNGWTDVNQAVSNTSLFTTIISPVAGMDANGNITLLWGQLDVTGGQILTATMSQRYVAGTGWQPAQRVAPAIAEPTGFIATPMLTVNENGVAAAMWAEGGAVLQASVSDASGNWGPLQRLTEHLNGAAAQYPPLVIDAAGNVTAAWQDTGLPGASAVIAATYRKGAWSASTVAAQSASWPALAVNGTGSMALVWQSYVASIGSQLQSSFYTPGT
;
A
#
# COMPACT_ATOMS: atom_id res chain seq x y z
N MET A 1 34.65 -0.52 -25.39
CA MET A 1 34.12 -0.84 -24.06
C MET A 1 33.67 0.39 -23.23
N LYS A 2 34.11 1.62 -23.56
CA LYS A 2 33.68 2.84 -22.84
C LYS A 2 32.25 3.37 -23.18
N PRO A 3 31.67 3.21 -24.37
CA PRO A 3 30.35 3.80 -24.65
C PRO A 3 29.15 3.04 -24.05
N ILE A 4 29.25 1.73 -23.85
CA ILE A 4 28.16 0.93 -23.30
C ILE A 4 27.99 1.17 -21.79
N ALA A 5 29.07 1.29 -21.05
CA ALA A 5 29.02 1.59 -19.62
C ALA A 5 28.38 2.96 -19.32
N TRP A 6 28.63 3.95 -20.21
CA TRP A 6 28.01 5.29 -20.09
C TRP A 6 26.50 5.27 -20.38
N LEU A 7 26.07 4.49 -21.35
CA LEU A 7 24.65 4.38 -21.68
C LEU A 7 23.84 3.69 -20.57
N VAL A 8 24.40 2.62 -20.00
CA VAL A 8 23.79 1.90 -18.89
C VAL A 8 23.80 2.75 -17.60
N MET A 9 24.89 3.49 -17.35
CA MET A 9 24.97 4.40 -16.21
C MET A 9 23.99 5.57 -16.32
N SER A 10 23.78 6.11 -17.53
CA SER A 10 22.75 7.13 -17.77
C SER A 10 21.33 6.59 -17.59
N ALA A 11 21.06 5.35 -17.99
CA ALA A 11 19.76 4.72 -17.78
C ALA A 11 19.49 4.42 -16.30
N VAL A 12 20.51 3.96 -15.56
CA VAL A 12 20.40 3.70 -14.11
C VAL A 12 20.25 5.01 -13.32
N LEU A 13 20.93 6.07 -13.73
CA LEU A 13 20.77 7.41 -13.13
C LEU A 13 19.40 8.04 -13.47
N ALA A 14 18.91 7.83 -14.70
CA ALA A 14 17.56 8.29 -15.10
C ALA A 14 16.45 7.55 -14.33
N LEU A 15 16.61 6.24 -14.07
CA LEU A 15 15.66 5.45 -13.29
C LEU A 15 15.66 5.77 -11.80
N SER A 16 16.78 6.22 -11.24
CA SER A 16 16.85 6.70 -9.85
C SER A 16 16.31 8.14 -9.70
N ALA A 17 16.20 8.89 -10.80
CA ALA A 17 15.61 10.23 -10.83
C ALA A 17 14.13 10.25 -11.23
N CYS A 18 13.58 9.18 -11.86
CA CYS A 18 12.17 9.05 -12.21
C CYS A 18 11.35 8.47 -11.05
N GLY A 19 11.30 9.21 -9.98
CA GLY A 19 10.32 9.08 -8.89
C GLY A 19 9.35 10.26 -8.90
N GLY A 20 8.92 10.71 -10.08
CA GLY A 20 7.96 11.79 -10.25
C GLY A 20 7.71 12.07 -11.73
N ASP A 21 6.44 12.07 -12.08
CA ASP A 21 5.85 12.77 -13.24
C ASP A 21 6.14 12.22 -14.64
N ASP A 22 5.23 11.37 -15.15
CA ASP A 22 4.97 11.27 -16.57
C ASP A 22 3.58 11.81 -16.89
N VAL A 23 3.56 13.04 -17.42
CA VAL A 23 2.40 13.68 -18.04
C VAL A 23 2.25 13.13 -19.46
N ALA A 24 1.23 12.33 -19.71
CA ALA A 24 0.84 11.91 -21.04
C ALA A 24 0.04 13.03 -21.73
N THR A 25 0.63 13.67 -22.73
CA THR A 25 -0.06 14.58 -23.65
C THR A 25 -0.87 13.80 -24.69
N ASN A 26 -2.17 14.01 -24.68
CA ASN A 26 -3.11 13.56 -25.70
C ASN A 26 -2.90 14.28 -27.03
N GLY A 27 -2.70 13.53 -28.12
CA GLY A 27 -2.83 13.96 -29.49
C GLY A 27 -3.93 13.17 -30.19
N GLY A 28 -5.05 13.84 -30.50
CA GLY A 28 -6.18 13.21 -31.13
C GLY A 28 -6.01 13.05 -32.66
N ALA A 29 -6.69 12.06 -33.24
CA ALA A 29 -7.17 12.08 -34.61
C ALA A 29 -8.38 11.14 -34.77
N SER A 30 -9.30 11.64 -35.55
CA SER A 30 -10.68 11.28 -35.79
C SER A 30 -10.92 10.18 -36.82
N SER A 31 -12.18 9.68 -36.82
CA SER A 31 -13.00 9.10 -37.92
C SER A 31 -12.71 7.63 -38.29
N SER A 32 -13.67 6.77 -38.43
CA SER A 32 -14.93 6.74 -39.16
C SER A 32 -15.68 5.43 -38.94
N THR A 33 -16.99 5.49 -38.77
CA THR A 33 -17.95 4.38 -38.90
C THR A 33 -18.07 3.91 -40.35
N PRO A 34 -18.49 2.66 -40.67
CA PRO A 34 -19.90 2.36 -40.76
C PRO A 34 -20.35 0.88 -40.51
N GLY A 35 -21.63 0.72 -40.24
CA GLY A 35 -22.49 -0.31 -40.79
C GLY A 35 -22.89 -1.50 -39.96
N ASN A 36 -24.08 -1.43 -39.40
CA ASN A 36 -24.94 -2.54 -38.99
C ASN A 36 -25.48 -3.29 -40.23
N PRO A 37 -25.76 -4.63 -40.19
CA PRO A 37 -27.12 -5.03 -39.86
C PRO A 37 -27.29 -6.46 -39.22
N GLY A 38 -28.41 -6.67 -38.56
CA GLY A 38 -29.14 -7.93 -38.58
C GLY A 38 -29.36 -8.69 -37.27
N SER A 39 -30.48 -8.43 -36.62
CA SER A 39 -31.11 -9.39 -35.73
C SER A 39 -31.79 -10.52 -36.53
N PRO A 40 -32.00 -11.72 -35.94
CA PRO A 40 -33.38 -12.10 -35.67
C PRO A 40 -33.68 -12.75 -34.30
N SER A 41 -34.82 -12.40 -33.91
CA SER A 41 -35.86 -12.89 -33.00
C SER A 41 -35.99 -14.35 -32.60
N GLY A 42 -36.49 -14.56 -31.38
CA GLY A 42 -37.44 -15.63 -30.99
C GLY A 42 -36.80 -16.68 -30.11
N THR A 43 -37.30 -16.97 -28.95
CA THR A 43 -38.56 -17.49 -28.50
C THR A 43 -38.57 -17.71 -26.97
N THR A 44 -39.57 -17.28 -26.29
CA THR A 44 -39.98 -17.70 -24.95
C THR A 44 -40.75 -19.01 -25.01
N PRO A 45 -40.75 -19.84 -23.97
CA PRO A 45 -41.96 -20.32 -23.34
C PRO A 45 -41.83 -20.59 -21.83
N PRO A 46 -42.88 -21.17 -21.16
CA PRO A 46 -43.73 -20.37 -20.29
C PRO A 46 -43.68 -20.80 -18.79
N GLY A 47 -44.37 -20.05 -17.96
CA GLY A 47 -44.42 -20.10 -16.55
C GLY A 47 -45.00 -21.38 -15.90
N GLY A 48 -44.78 -21.43 -14.60
CA GLY A 48 -45.39 -22.35 -13.66
C GLY A 48 -45.18 -21.84 -12.24
N GLY A 49 -46.22 -21.32 -11.65
CA GLY A 49 -46.25 -20.82 -10.28
C GLY A 49 -46.32 -21.95 -9.26
N SER A 50 -45.96 -21.65 -8.04
CA SER A 50 -46.71 -22.06 -6.86
C SER A 50 -46.21 -21.38 -5.59
N SER A 51 -47.10 -20.85 -4.88
CA SER A 51 -47.14 -20.30 -3.55
C SER A 51 -46.63 -21.27 -2.47
N GLY A 52 -45.97 -20.71 -1.45
CA GLY A 52 -45.75 -21.39 -0.18
C GLY A 52 -44.77 -20.61 0.69
N GLY A 53 -45.23 -19.69 1.51
CA GLY A 53 -44.43 -19.11 2.57
C GLY A 53 -44.19 -20.10 3.70
N PRO A 54 -43.07 -19.94 4.41
CA PRO A 54 -43.13 -20.10 5.83
C PRO A 54 -42.53 -18.91 6.56
N THR A 55 -43.25 -18.45 7.52
CA THR A 55 -42.85 -17.67 8.68
C THR A 55 -41.77 -18.42 9.46
N GLY A 56 -40.64 -17.75 9.69
CA GLY A 56 -39.57 -18.23 10.57
C GLY A 56 -38.37 -17.35 10.45
N GLY A 57 -38.32 -16.23 11.21
CA GLY A 57 -37.15 -15.36 11.29
C GLY A 57 -36.01 -16.04 12.04
N GLY A 58 -35.25 -16.85 11.37
CA GLY A 58 -33.89 -17.20 11.73
C GLY A 58 -32.97 -16.21 11.05
N ALA A 59 -32.16 -15.49 11.81
CA ALA A 59 -31.07 -14.69 11.25
C ALA A 59 -30.27 -15.59 10.31
N ALA A 60 -30.25 -15.24 9.01
CA ALA A 60 -29.49 -15.99 8.02
C ALA A 60 -28.02 -15.97 8.47
N GLN A 61 -27.45 -17.16 8.67
CA GLN A 61 -26.01 -17.30 8.92
C GLN A 61 -25.28 -16.67 7.75
N PRO A 62 -24.22 -15.85 7.99
CA PRO A 62 -23.46 -15.26 6.91
C PRO A 62 -22.90 -16.36 6.01
N GLN A 63 -23.21 -16.29 4.74
CA GLN A 63 -22.67 -17.22 3.75
C GLN A 63 -21.19 -16.88 3.54
N ALA A 64 -20.31 -17.89 3.59
CA ALA A 64 -18.88 -17.70 3.35
C ALA A 64 -18.63 -17.11 1.96
N GLY A 65 -17.83 -16.03 1.89
CA GLY A 65 -17.47 -15.41 0.62
C GLY A 65 -17.61 -13.89 0.62
N TRP A 66 -17.40 -13.30 -0.55
CA TRP A 66 -17.56 -11.87 -0.77
C TRP A 66 -19.04 -11.49 -0.91
N SER A 67 -19.44 -10.42 -0.25
CA SER A 67 -20.77 -9.86 -0.38
C SER A 67 -20.99 -9.21 -1.76
N THR A 68 -22.25 -8.96 -2.12
CA THR A 68 -22.56 -8.07 -3.24
C THR A 68 -21.94 -6.68 -3.00
N ALA A 69 -21.43 -6.06 -4.08
CA ALA A 69 -20.85 -4.73 -4.00
C ALA A 69 -21.90 -3.68 -3.60
N VAL A 70 -21.49 -2.75 -2.73
CA VAL A 70 -22.29 -1.60 -2.32
C VAL A 70 -21.45 -0.31 -2.43
N ALA A 71 -22.10 0.78 -2.85
CA ALA A 71 -21.46 2.09 -2.91
C ALA A 71 -21.10 2.59 -1.51
N VAL A 72 -19.95 3.28 -1.39
CA VAL A 72 -19.53 3.85 -0.12
C VAL A 72 -20.35 5.10 0.21
N ASP A 73 -20.42 6.09 -0.69
CA ASP A 73 -21.29 7.27 -0.50
C ASP A 73 -22.08 7.70 -1.74
N GLY A 74 -21.69 7.28 -2.93
CA GLY A 74 -22.43 7.51 -4.18
C GLY A 74 -22.33 8.91 -4.75
N LYS A 75 -21.37 9.73 -4.31
CA LYS A 75 -21.28 11.13 -4.71
C LYS A 75 -20.31 11.41 -5.85
N GLY A 76 -19.18 10.68 -5.99
CA GLY A 76 -18.15 10.88 -7.00
C GLY A 76 -17.83 12.31 -7.43
N PRO A 77 -16.74 12.56 -8.13
CA PRO A 77 -15.66 11.62 -8.45
C PRO A 77 -14.77 11.34 -7.24
N GLU A 78 -14.46 10.08 -7.00
CA GLU A 78 -13.74 9.57 -5.84
C GLU A 78 -12.56 8.71 -6.27
N GLY A 79 -11.49 8.70 -5.49
CA GLY A 79 -10.30 7.91 -5.77
C GLY A 79 -9.40 7.70 -4.56
N ASP A 80 -8.38 6.89 -4.74
CA ASP A 80 -7.33 6.59 -3.77
C ASP A 80 -7.88 6.14 -2.40
N PRO A 81 -8.69 5.06 -2.33
CA PRO A 81 -9.26 4.61 -1.08
C PRO A 81 -8.22 3.99 -0.16
N SER A 82 -8.44 4.16 1.14
CA SER A 82 -7.79 3.40 2.20
C SER A 82 -8.86 2.85 3.14
N VAL A 83 -8.69 1.64 3.66
CA VAL A 83 -9.72 0.96 4.47
C VAL A 83 -9.10 0.25 5.66
N THR A 84 -9.83 0.20 6.78
CA THR A 84 -9.53 -0.65 7.93
C THR A 84 -10.80 -1.34 8.43
N ILE A 85 -10.66 -2.46 9.17
CA ILE A 85 -11.75 -3.25 9.70
C ILE A 85 -11.47 -3.65 11.14
N ASP A 86 -12.46 -3.48 12.03
CA ASP A 86 -12.34 -3.86 13.44
C ASP A 86 -12.73 -5.35 13.69
N ALA A 87 -12.57 -5.81 14.93
CA ALA A 87 -12.90 -7.18 15.31
C ALA A 87 -14.40 -7.54 15.16
N SER A 88 -15.28 -6.55 15.16
CA SER A 88 -16.72 -6.70 14.97
C SER A 88 -17.17 -6.67 13.51
N GLY A 89 -16.21 -6.46 12.58
CA GLY A 89 -16.50 -6.32 11.15
C GLY A 89 -16.97 -4.92 10.75
N ASN A 90 -16.93 -3.92 11.65
CA ASN A 90 -17.13 -2.54 11.22
C ASN A 90 -15.91 -2.09 10.45
N ALA A 91 -16.12 -1.32 9.36
CA ALA A 91 -15.04 -0.77 8.58
C ALA A 91 -15.06 0.76 8.63
N LEU A 92 -13.87 1.34 8.46
CA LEU A 92 -13.69 2.74 8.12
C LEU A 92 -13.04 2.80 6.75
N ALA A 93 -13.50 3.68 5.89
CA ALA A 93 -12.84 4.04 4.65
C ALA A 93 -12.50 5.53 4.67
N ALA A 94 -11.37 5.87 4.05
CA ALA A 94 -10.97 7.23 3.79
C ALA A 94 -10.53 7.34 2.32
N TRP A 95 -10.81 8.47 1.66
CA TRP A 95 -10.55 8.67 0.24
C TRP A 95 -10.42 10.13 -0.11
N MET A 96 -9.91 10.41 -1.31
CA MET A 96 -9.90 11.73 -1.87
C MET A 96 -11.03 11.88 -2.90
N THR A 97 -11.67 13.05 -2.90
CA THR A 97 -12.53 13.46 -4.03
C THR A 97 -11.71 14.33 -4.96
N LEU A 98 -11.92 14.14 -6.26
CA LEU A 98 -11.36 15.01 -7.28
C LEU A 98 -12.27 16.24 -7.39
N GLY A 99 -11.79 17.40 -6.98
CA GLY A 99 -12.51 18.66 -7.15
C GLY A 99 -12.86 18.94 -8.62
N PRO A 100 -13.81 19.84 -8.92
CA PRO A 100 -14.12 20.23 -10.28
C PRO A 100 -12.85 20.65 -11.02
N ALA A 101 -12.72 20.28 -12.30
CA ALA A 101 -11.58 20.62 -13.12
C ALA A 101 -11.29 22.14 -13.05
N GLY A 102 -10.14 22.52 -12.51
CA GLY A 102 -9.74 23.92 -12.31
C GLY A 102 -9.95 24.48 -10.90
N ALA A 103 -10.59 23.75 -9.98
CA ALA A 103 -10.56 24.08 -8.56
C ALA A 103 -9.31 23.45 -7.91
N ASN A 104 -8.54 24.23 -7.21
CA ASN A 104 -7.37 23.76 -6.42
C ASN A 104 -7.85 23.02 -5.17
N GLY A 105 -8.47 21.84 -5.32
CA GLY A 105 -8.99 21.26 -4.11
C GLY A 105 -9.54 19.84 -4.26
N ASN A 106 -8.68 18.86 -4.16
CA ASN A 106 -9.10 17.55 -3.72
C ASN A 106 -9.46 17.65 -2.22
N GLU A 107 -10.53 16.99 -1.83
CA GLU A 107 -10.99 16.97 -0.44
C GLU A 107 -10.79 15.56 0.13
N MET A 108 -10.45 15.50 1.42
CA MET A 108 -10.32 14.24 2.14
C MET A 108 -11.63 13.88 2.82
N TRP A 109 -12.16 12.71 2.55
CA TRP A 109 -13.42 12.21 3.10
C TRP A 109 -13.26 10.88 3.82
N GLY A 110 -14.17 10.57 4.73
CA GLY A 110 -14.22 9.29 5.41
C GLY A 110 -15.64 8.89 5.78
N ALA A 111 -15.89 7.58 5.79
CA ALA A 111 -17.16 6.99 6.21
C ALA A 111 -16.96 5.73 7.03
N ARG A 112 -17.97 5.41 7.85
CA ARG A 112 -18.03 4.19 8.65
C ARG A 112 -19.08 3.23 8.09
N TYR A 113 -18.70 1.97 7.98
CA TYR A 113 -19.60 0.85 7.71
C TYR A 113 -19.90 0.07 8.99
N VAL A 114 -21.15 -0.33 9.15
CA VAL A 114 -21.59 -1.23 10.23
C VAL A 114 -22.35 -2.41 9.61
N PRO A 115 -21.97 -3.66 9.92
CA PRO A 115 -22.67 -4.83 9.43
C PRO A 115 -24.17 -4.76 9.71
N GLY A 116 -24.99 -5.01 8.69
CA GLY A 116 -26.45 -4.92 8.77
C GLY A 116 -27.04 -3.51 8.65
N SER A 117 -26.24 -2.44 8.87
CA SER A 117 -26.70 -1.05 8.73
C SER A 117 -26.15 -0.37 7.46
N GLY A 118 -25.03 -0.88 6.93
CA GLY A 118 -24.36 -0.30 5.76
C GLY A 118 -23.44 0.87 6.09
N TRP A 119 -23.09 1.67 5.06
CA TRP A 119 -22.26 2.87 5.18
C TRP A 119 -23.06 4.04 5.76
N ALA A 120 -22.47 4.73 6.73
CA ALA A 120 -22.98 6.00 7.23
C ALA A 120 -22.64 7.13 6.23
N GLY A 121 -23.28 8.29 6.40
CA GLY A 121 -22.94 9.48 5.60
C GLY A 121 -21.46 9.87 5.76
N ALA A 122 -20.82 10.21 4.63
CA ALA A 122 -19.43 10.62 4.61
C ALA A 122 -19.21 11.95 5.35
N THR A 123 -18.08 12.03 6.04
CA THR A 123 -17.61 13.23 6.75
C THR A 123 -16.34 13.75 6.04
N ARG A 124 -16.28 15.05 5.78
CA ARG A 124 -15.06 15.69 5.29
C ARG A 124 -13.99 15.68 6.39
N LEU A 125 -12.78 15.20 6.09
CA LEU A 125 -11.69 15.03 7.06
C LEU A 125 -10.72 16.20 7.09
N ASP A 126 -10.44 16.80 5.93
CA ASP A 126 -9.60 17.99 5.81
C ASP A 126 -10.38 19.27 6.16
N THR A 127 -9.64 20.35 6.36
CA THR A 127 -10.18 21.71 6.59
C THR A 127 -9.68 22.70 5.53
N SER A 128 -9.10 22.18 4.44
CA SER A 128 -8.56 23.02 3.36
C SER A 128 -9.62 23.97 2.83
N ASP A 129 -9.24 25.24 2.70
CA ASP A 129 -10.05 26.31 2.12
C ASP A 129 -9.83 26.47 0.61
N GLY A 130 -9.13 25.51 -0.01
CA GLY A 130 -8.72 25.53 -1.41
C GLY A 130 -7.39 26.25 -1.67
N SER A 131 -6.72 26.76 -0.64
CA SER A 131 -5.37 27.34 -0.77
C SER A 131 -4.27 26.27 -0.84
N HIS A 132 -4.58 25.05 -0.42
CA HIS A 132 -3.71 23.88 -0.48
C HIS A 132 -4.30 22.87 -1.46
N SER A 133 -3.46 22.21 -2.20
CA SER A 133 -3.88 21.16 -3.12
C SER A 133 -3.49 19.81 -2.54
N MET A 134 -4.47 18.96 -2.26
CA MET A 134 -4.19 17.53 -2.15
C MET A 134 -3.88 17.04 -3.57
N ASN A 135 -2.60 16.91 -3.86
CA ASN A 135 -2.14 16.63 -5.20
C ASN A 135 -2.24 15.12 -5.47
N GLY A 136 -3.36 14.67 -6.02
CA GLY A 136 -3.53 13.29 -6.51
C GLY A 136 -2.54 12.89 -7.62
N LEU A 137 -1.68 13.81 -8.07
CA LEU A 137 -0.65 13.56 -9.08
C LEU A 137 0.67 13.01 -8.49
N THR A 138 0.85 12.99 -7.18
CA THR A 138 2.13 12.56 -6.57
C THR A 138 2.17 11.09 -6.15
N GLY A 139 1.10 10.32 -6.40
CA GLY A 139 1.07 8.89 -6.10
C GLY A 139 1.10 8.55 -4.61
N VAL A 140 0.86 9.52 -3.72
CA VAL A 140 0.75 9.27 -2.28
C VAL A 140 -0.72 9.15 -1.92
N GLN A 141 -1.13 7.93 -1.68
CA GLN A 141 -2.47 7.61 -1.22
C GLN A 141 -2.64 7.99 0.26
N PRO A 142 -3.84 8.43 0.68
CA PRO A 142 -4.14 8.56 2.10
C PRO A 142 -3.95 7.22 2.82
N GLN A 143 -3.43 7.25 4.03
CA GLN A 143 -3.31 6.07 4.86
C GLN A 143 -4.31 6.13 6.00
N LEU A 144 -5.13 5.10 6.12
CA LEU A 144 -6.00 4.88 7.25
C LEU A 144 -5.49 3.68 8.03
N VAL A 145 -4.98 3.91 9.23
CA VAL A 145 -4.55 2.84 10.12
C VAL A 145 -5.57 2.65 11.22
N GLY A 146 -5.94 1.40 11.51
CA GLY A 146 -6.95 1.08 12.51
C GLY A 146 -6.64 -0.21 13.25
N ASN A 147 -7.24 -0.37 14.43
CA ASN A 147 -7.06 -1.53 15.29
C ASN A 147 -8.35 -2.33 15.50
N ALA A 148 -8.23 -3.47 16.19
CA ALA A 148 -9.34 -4.37 16.47
C ALA A 148 -10.46 -3.74 17.32
N SER A 149 -10.19 -2.67 18.06
CA SER A 149 -11.19 -1.92 18.83
C SER A 149 -11.92 -0.85 18.02
N GLY A 150 -11.58 -0.70 16.73
CA GLY A 150 -12.19 0.28 15.82
C GLY A 150 -11.63 1.70 15.98
N GLN A 151 -10.59 1.91 16.79
CA GLN A 151 -9.85 3.16 16.82
C GLN A 151 -9.01 3.28 15.56
N ALA A 152 -8.89 4.47 14.99
CA ALA A 152 -8.13 4.69 13.78
C ALA A 152 -7.53 6.10 13.71
N VAL A 153 -6.57 6.28 12.82
CA VAL A 153 -6.05 7.59 12.43
C VAL A 153 -5.96 7.63 10.91
N ALA A 154 -6.52 8.68 10.31
CA ALA A 154 -6.34 8.99 8.90
C ALA A 154 -5.16 9.95 8.76
N PHE A 155 -4.28 9.68 7.78
CA PHE A 155 -3.14 10.51 7.42
C PHE A 155 -3.22 10.87 5.93
N TRP A 156 -2.80 12.10 5.60
CA TRP A 156 -2.72 12.57 4.21
C TRP A 156 -1.67 13.67 4.07
N THR A 157 -1.27 13.96 2.84
CA THR A 157 -0.39 15.08 2.55
C THR A 157 -1.09 16.13 1.70
N GLU A 158 -0.75 17.39 1.95
CA GLU A 158 -1.19 18.54 1.18
C GLU A 158 0.01 19.26 0.57
N TRP A 159 -0.10 19.62 -0.69
CA TRP A 159 0.89 20.43 -1.37
C TRP A 159 0.71 21.91 -1.01
N MET A 160 1.78 22.53 -0.59
CA MET A 160 1.86 23.94 -0.17
C MET A 160 2.56 24.75 -1.28
N PRO A 161 1.82 25.39 -2.23
CA PRO A 161 2.45 26.02 -3.40
C PRO A 161 3.35 27.23 -3.04
N GLY A 162 3.07 27.98 -1.96
CA GLY A 162 3.88 29.10 -1.54
C GLY A 162 5.31 28.70 -1.14
N PRO A 163 5.51 27.82 -0.14
CA PRO A 163 6.81 27.32 0.23
C PRO A 163 7.35 26.23 -0.69
N ASN A 164 6.55 25.70 -1.64
CA ASN A 164 6.91 24.61 -2.53
C ASN A 164 7.31 23.33 -1.78
N THR A 165 6.47 22.91 -0.84
CA THR A 165 6.71 21.77 0.06
C THR A 165 5.42 21.00 0.34
N TYR A 166 5.51 19.87 1.06
CA TYR A 166 4.36 19.10 1.51
C TYR A 166 4.14 19.26 3.00
N ALA A 167 2.87 19.38 3.40
CA ALA A 167 2.43 19.26 4.78
C ALA A 167 1.84 17.88 5.05
N LEU A 168 2.15 17.29 6.20
CA LEU A 168 1.55 16.04 6.68
C LEU A 168 0.46 16.35 7.69
N TRP A 169 -0.72 15.81 7.44
CA TRP A 169 -1.89 15.97 8.29
C TRP A 169 -2.35 14.64 8.89
N ALA A 170 -3.01 14.69 10.03
CA ALA A 170 -3.63 13.54 10.66
C ALA A 170 -4.98 13.89 11.27
N ARG A 171 -5.89 12.92 11.30
CA ARG A 171 -7.18 13.03 12.01
C ARG A 171 -7.49 11.72 12.71
N PRO A 172 -7.55 11.70 14.05
CA PRO A 172 -7.89 10.52 14.83
C PRO A 172 -9.39 10.23 14.79
N TYR A 173 -9.74 8.94 14.92
CA TYR A 173 -11.10 8.45 15.02
C TYR A 173 -11.27 7.54 16.22
N SER A 174 -12.40 7.66 16.90
CA SER A 174 -12.83 6.74 17.96
C SER A 174 -14.26 6.28 17.70
N PRO A 175 -14.62 5.00 17.94
CA PRO A 175 -16.01 4.53 17.83
C PRO A 175 -16.99 5.28 18.72
N ALA A 176 -16.53 5.81 19.86
CA ALA A 176 -17.35 6.51 20.84
C ALA A 176 -17.66 7.96 20.45
N THR A 177 -16.72 8.67 19.83
CA THR A 177 -16.83 10.11 19.56
C THR A 177 -16.79 10.49 18.08
N GLY A 178 -16.52 9.52 17.19
CA GLY A 178 -16.31 9.78 15.77
C GLY A 178 -14.93 10.40 15.49
N TRP A 179 -14.85 11.20 14.43
CA TRP A 179 -13.64 11.90 14.01
C TRP A 179 -13.31 13.07 14.96
N GLY A 180 -12.09 13.13 15.45
CA GLY A 180 -11.55 14.24 16.22
C GLY A 180 -11.26 15.47 15.35
N ALA A 181 -10.47 16.41 15.85
CA ALA A 181 -9.98 17.55 15.07
C ALA A 181 -8.79 17.14 14.20
N PRO A 182 -8.67 17.67 12.96
CA PRO A 182 -7.47 17.48 12.16
C PRO A 182 -6.30 18.27 12.77
N LEU A 183 -5.08 17.76 12.57
CA LEU A 183 -3.84 18.37 13.04
C LEU A 183 -2.78 18.27 11.95
N GLU A 184 -2.10 19.38 11.69
CA GLU A 184 -0.88 19.41 10.91
C GLU A 184 0.28 18.89 11.75
N LEU A 185 0.97 17.85 11.27
CA LEU A 185 2.09 17.20 11.94
C LEU A 185 3.45 17.75 11.47
N ALA A 186 3.53 18.14 10.20
CA ALA A 186 4.72 18.72 9.59
C ALA A 186 4.32 19.62 8.43
N ALA A 187 5.01 20.76 8.26
CA ALA A 187 4.75 21.76 7.22
C ALA A 187 5.78 21.75 6.07
N ASP A 188 6.86 20.96 6.19
CA ASP A 188 8.05 21.08 5.34
C ASP A 188 8.70 19.72 5.05
N MET A 189 7.89 18.74 4.68
CA MET A 189 8.39 17.42 4.30
C MET A 189 9.30 17.50 3.07
N ALA A 190 10.32 16.64 3.04
CA ALA A 190 11.12 16.40 1.84
C ALA A 190 10.39 15.43 0.89
N GLY A 191 9.41 15.93 0.16
CA GLY A 191 8.52 15.11 -0.66
C GLY A 191 7.29 14.62 0.11
N SER A 192 6.44 13.83 -0.54
CA SER A 192 5.15 13.40 -0.05
C SER A 192 5.17 12.06 0.71
N SER A 193 6.34 11.41 0.82
CA SER A 193 6.44 10.04 1.34
C SER A 193 6.37 9.98 2.87
N TYR A 194 5.39 9.25 3.38
CA TYR A 194 5.23 8.94 4.80
C TYR A 194 4.73 7.51 5.00
N THR A 195 4.73 7.04 6.23
CA THR A 195 4.25 5.71 6.63
C THR A 195 3.72 5.76 8.05
N ALA A 196 2.65 5.03 8.33
CA ALA A 196 2.03 4.99 9.64
C ALA A 196 1.58 3.59 10.05
N GLY A 197 1.44 3.37 11.35
CA GLY A 197 0.86 2.17 11.95
C GLY A 197 0.26 2.46 13.31
N ILE A 198 -0.60 1.58 13.81
CA ILE A 198 -1.35 1.73 15.06
C ILE A 198 -1.27 0.44 15.89
N ASP A 199 -1.20 0.57 17.20
CA ASP A 199 -1.22 -0.56 18.14
C ASP A 199 -2.64 -0.92 18.62
N SER A 200 -2.77 -1.99 19.39
CA SER A 200 -4.06 -2.43 19.95
C SER A 200 -4.67 -1.45 20.96
N GLN A 201 -3.87 -0.56 21.51
CA GLN A 201 -4.29 0.48 22.46
C GLN A 201 -4.76 1.75 21.77
N GLY A 202 -4.57 1.88 20.45
CA GLY A 202 -4.90 3.07 19.68
C GLY A 202 -3.78 4.11 19.65
N ASN A 203 -2.55 3.77 20.07
CA ASN A 203 -1.40 4.64 19.84
C ASN A 203 -0.90 4.44 18.41
N ALA A 204 -0.64 5.52 17.69
CA ALA A 204 -0.11 5.47 16.34
C ALA A 204 1.33 6.01 16.28
N LEU A 205 2.10 5.44 15.37
CA LEU A 205 3.41 5.94 14.96
C LEU A 205 3.32 6.38 13.51
N VAL A 206 3.90 7.52 13.19
CA VAL A 206 4.06 7.97 11.82
C VAL A 206 5.49 8.46 11.61
N ALA A 207 6.05 8.15 10.45
CA ALA A 207 7.39 8.54 10.04
C ALA A 207 7.38 9.07 8.61
N TRP A 208 8.23 10.06 8.34
CA TRP A 208 8.34 10.68 7.02
C TRP A 208 9.78 11.12 6.72
N THR A 209 10.02 11.47 5.46
CA THR A 209 11.29 12.08 5.06
C THR A 209 11.25 13.59 5.32
N GLN A 210 12.16 14.08 6.15
CA GLN A 210 12.30 15.48 6.55
C GLN A 210 13.52 16.12 5.90
N SER A 211 13.36 17.28 5.28
CA SER A 211 14.48 18.09 4.80
C SER A 211 15.24 18.71 5.98
N ILE A 212 16.54 18.52 6.01
CA ILE A 212 17.44 19.18 6.98
C ILE A 212 18.22 20.30 6.29
N SER A 213 18.60 20.06 5.03
CA SER A 213 19.22 21.02 4.13
C SER A 213 18.85 20.68 2.68
N LEU A 214 19.36 21.44 1.72
CA LEU A 214 19.15 21.17 0.29
C LEU A 214 19.68 19.80 -0.16
N LEU A 215 20.63 19.21 0.58
CA LEU A 215 21.35 18.00 0.21
C LEU A 215 21.32 16.91 1.29
N ASP A 216 20.58 17.12 2.38
CA ASP A 216 20.48 16.14 3.47
C ASP A 216 19.03 15.98 3.94
N THR A 217 18.57 14.74 3.95
CA THR A 217 17.26 14.39 4.50
C THR A 217 17.42 13.40 5.65
N ARG A 218 16.49 13.41 6.57
CA ARG A 218 16.42 12.51 7.73
C ARG A 218 15.05 11.89 7.85
N ILE A 219 14.96 10.78 8.54
CA ILE A 219 13.66 10.23 8.93
C ILE A 219 13.21 10.92 10.21
N ALA A 220 12.11 11.65 10.10
CA ALA A 220 11.38 12.22 11.22
C ALA A 220 10.23 11.29 11.62
N TRP A 221 9.81 11.39 12.88
CA TRP A 221 8.71 10.60 13.41
C TRP A 221 7.98 11.32 14.55
N ILE A 222 6.76 10.91 14.80
CA ILE A 222 5.92 11.38 15.89
C ILE A 222 5.03 10.23 16.38
N ARG A 223 4.63 10.28 17.64
CA ARG A 223 3.69 9.34 18.25
C ARG A 223 2.39 10.02 18.64
N TYR A 224 1.29 9.41 18.29
CA TYR A 224 -0.03 9.69 18.85
C TYR A 224 -0.34 8.72 20.00
N THR A 225 -0.88 9.21 21.12
CA THR A 225 -1.37 8.36 22.20
C THR A 225 -2.89 8.33 22.22
N GLN A 226 -3.48 7.23 22.68
CA GLN A 226 -4.93 7.11 22.85
C GLN A 226 -5.52 8.25 23.72
N ALA A 227 -4.74 8.85 24.60
CA ALA A 227 -5.14 10.02 25.38
C ALA A 227 -5.32 11.30 24.54
N GLY A 228 -5.16 11.22 23.22
CA GLY A 228 -5.33 12.33 22.29
C GLY A 228 -4.11 13.26 22.20
N GLN A 229 -2.94 12.80 22.63
CA GLN A 229 -1.72 13.60 22.65
C GLN A 229 -0.74 13.17 21.57
N TRP A 230 -0.15 14.15 20.90
CA TRP A 230 0.95 13.97 19.97
C TRP A 230 2.28 14.31 20.67
N SER A 231 3.30 13.47 20.48
CA SER A 231 4.65 13.80 20.94
C SER A 231 5.24 14.93 20.10
N PRO A 232 6.28 15.62 20.58
CA PRO A 232 7.10 16.44 19.68
C PRO A 232 7.69 15.61 18.55
N THR A 233 7.90 16.26 17.39
CA THR A 233 8.65 15.67 16.27
C THR A 233 10.07 15.34 16.69
N ALA A 234 10.54 14.15 16.36
CA ALA A 234 11.91 13.72 16.62
C ALA A 234 12.53 13.10 15.35
N LEU A 235 13.84 13.11 15.26
CA LEU A 235 14.59 12.48 14.17
C LEU A 235 15.14 11.13 14.62
N ILE A 236 15.16 10.16 13.70
CA ILE A 236 15.90 8.91 13.92
C ILE A 236 17.40 9.24 14.03
N GLN A 237 18.01 8.83 15.14
CA GLN A 237 19.44 9.04 15.38
C GLN A 237 20.26 7.98 14.66
N MET A 238 20.93 8.38 13.59
CA MET A 238 21.80 7.49 12.83
C MET A 238 23.14 7.32 13.54
N PRO A 239 23.68 6.08 13.64
CA PRO A 239 25.03 5.89 14.13
C PRO A 239 26.06 6.48 13.14
N VAL A 240 27.21 6.87 13.64
CA VAL A 240 28.33 7.30 12.78
C VAL A 240 28.76 6.11 11.93
N GLN A 241 28.73 6.31 10.61
CA GLN A 241 29.10 5.28 9.65
C GLN A 241 30.60 5.35 9.38
N THR A 242 31.27 4.21 9.52
CA THR A 242 32.70 4.07 9.25
C THR A 242 32.96 2.73 8.56
N GLY A 243 34.01 2.69 7.71
CA GLY A 243 34.45 1.47 7.05
C GLY A 243 33.80 1.18 5.69
N PRO A 244 34.07 -0.01 5.12
CA PRO A 244 33.51 -0.43 3.85
C PRO A 244 31.97 -0.51 3.90
N GLY A 245 31.31 0.11 2.94
CA GLY A 245 29.83 0.15 2.87
C GLY A 245 29.19 1.34 3.58
N ALA A 246 29.96 2.23 4.20
CA ALA A 246 29.45 3.50 4.71
C ALA A 246 28.99 4.39 3.54
N VAL A 247 27.76 4.89 3.62
CA VAL A 247 27.26 5.93 2.71
C VAL A 247 27.67 7.28 3.29
N THR A 248 28.61 7.94 2.67
CA THR A 248 29.23 9.18 3.16
C THR A 248 28.95 10.36 2.24
N GLY A 249 29.09 11.59 2.76
CA GLY A 249 28.75 12.83 2.08
C GLY A 249 27.32 13.25 2.35
N ASP A 250 26.76 14.08 1.48
CA ASP A 250 25.35 14.46 1.54
C ASP A 250 24.47 13.25 1.26
N THR A 251 23.52 12.98 2.14
CA THR A 251 22.73 11.75 2.11
C THR A 251 21.25 12.00 2.13
N ASP A 252 20.54 11.31 1.25
CA ASP A 252 19.08 11.22 1.28
C ASP A 252 18.63 9.96 2.04
N ASN A 253 17.77 10.15 3.04
CA ASN A 253 17.06 9.10 3.74
C ASN A 253 15.62 9.10 3.26
N VAL A 254 15.25 8.11 2.46
CA VAL A 254 14.01 8.12 1.70
C VAL A 254 13.20 6.83 1.87
N ARG A 255 11.91 6.94 1.59
CA ARG A 255 10.93 5.84 1.59
C ARG A 255 10.91 5.06 2.91
N PRO A 256 10.60 5.72 4.03
CA PRO A 256 10.38 5.01 5.28
C PRO A 256 9.16 4.09 5.16
N MET A 257 9.27 2.88 5.70
CA MET A 257 8.19 1.90 5.79
C MET A 257 8.14 1.36 7.21
N ILE A 258 6.98 1.50 7.86
CA ILE A 258 6.77 1.08 9.24
C ILE A 258 5.82 -0.12 9.31
N SER A 259 6.11 -1.04 10.22
CA SER A 259 5.18 -2.08 10.67
C SER A 259 5.05 -2.01 12.19
N VAL A 260 3.82 -1.86 12.67
CA VAL A 260 3.50 -1.75 14.10
C VAL A 260 2.72 -2.98 14.53
N LEU A 261 3.19 -3.64 15.58
CA LEU A 261 2.51 -4.78 16.18
C LEU A 261 1.38 -4.32 17.12
N PRO A 262 0.37 -5.18 17.39
CA PRO A 262 -0.64 -4.92 18.40
C PRO A 262 -0.07 -4.57 19.79
N SER A 263 1.11 -5.09 20.14
CA SER A 263 1.85 -4.78 21.38
C SER A 263 2.41 -3.35 21.43
N GLY A 264 2.40 -2.59 20.35
CA GLY A 264 3.02 -1.26 20.24
C GLY A 264 4.51 -1.30 19.89
N ARG A 265 5.12 -2.49 19.75
CA ARG A 265 6.46 -2.61 19.16
C ARG A 265 6.39 -2.40 17.66
N ALA A 266 7.45 -1.82 17.08
CA ALA A 266 7.47 -1.55 15.66
C ALA A 266 8.85 -1.77 15.05
N VAL A 267 8.88 -1.96 13.74
CA VAL A 267 10.08 -1.88 12.92
C VAL A 267 9.89 -0.81 11.85
N LEU A 268 10.91 -0.02 11.64
CA LEU A 268 11.01 0.95 10.55
C LEU A 268 12.15 0.54 9.63
N ALA A 269 11.93 0.56 8.32
CA ALA A 269 12.95 0.36 7.31
C ALA A 269 12.99 1.56 6.37
N TRP A 270 14.19 1.95 5.89
CA TRP A 270 14.35 3.02 4.91
C TRP A 270 15.61 2.80 4.08
N ARG A 271 15.69 3.51 2.97
CA ARG A 271 16.90 3.57 2.15
C ARG A 271 17.65 4.86 2.43
N GLN A 272 18.97 4.75 2.60
CA GLN A 272 19.90 5.87 2.57
C GLN A 272 20.69 5.82 1.26
N THR A 273 20.91 6.95 0.61
CA THR A 273 21.68 7.04 -0.63
C THR A 273 22.43 8.36 -0.73
N ASN A 274 23.58 8.34 -1.39
CA ASN A 274 24.32 9.53 -1.83
C ASN A 274 24.44 9.58 -3.36
N HIS A 275 23.46 8.99 -4.08
CA HIS A 275 23.39 8.83 -5.54
C HIS A 275 24.41 7.87 -6.16
N THR A 276 25.46 7.48 -5.46
CA THR A 276 26.46 6.50 -5.92
C THR A 276 26.47 5.23 -5.10
N GLN A 277 26.07 5.33 -3.83
CA GLN A 277 26.00 4.23 -2.88
C GLN A 277 24.62 4.22 -2.24
N SER A 278 24.17 3.06 -1.85
CA SER A 278 22.91 2.91 -1.13
C SER A 278 23.04 1.90 0.00
N ALA A 279 22.32 2.14 1.08
CA ALA A 279 22.21 1.22 2.20
C ALA A 279 20.73 1.11 2.62
N LEU A 280 20.35 -0.06 3.12
CA LEU A 280 19.07 -0.26 3.79
C LEU A 280 19.28 -0.29 5.30
N TRP A 281 18.48 0.49 5.96
CA TRP A 281 18.50 0.65 7.40
C TRP A 281 17.23 0.14 8.03
N THR A 282 17.34 -0.33 9.25
CA THR A 282 16.20 -0.66 10.10
C THR A 282 16.39 -0.05 11.49
N ALA A 283 15.28 0.23 12.15
CA ALA A 283 15.23 0.57 13.57
C ALA A 283 14.07 -0.16 14.23
N THR A 284 14.18 -0.49 15.51
CA THR A 284 13.09 -1.06 16.31
C THR A 284 12.59 -0.05 17.31
N TYR A 285 11.29 -0.11 17.62
CA TYR A 285 10.62 0.78 18.55
C TYR A 285 9.94 0.00 19.67
N ASP A 286 10.07 0.50 20.87
CA ASP A 286 9.16 0.20 21.98
C ASP A 286 8.77 1.49 22.73
N ALA A 287 7.66 1.45 23.49
CA ALA A 287 7.11 2.64 24.15
C ALA A 287 7.99 3.19 25.28
N THR A 288 8.91 2.38 25.83
CA THR A 288 9.79 2.76 26.95
C THR A 288 11.06 3.43 26.45
N ASN A 289 11.69 2.84 25.42
CA ASN A 289 13.01 3.23 24.93
C ASN A 289 12.96 4.11 23.68
N GLY A 290 11.79 4.19 23.01
CA GLY A 290 11.67 4.84 21.70
C GLY A 290 12.31 4.01 20.60
N TRP A 291 12.86 4.66 19.58
CA TRP A 291 13.59 4.00 18.49
C TRP A 291 14.99 3.62 18.94
N THR A 292 15.31 2.35 18.84
CA THR A 292 16.60 1.74 19.18
C THR A 292 17.06 0.83 18.03
N ASP A 293 18.21 0.18 18.20
CA ASP A 293 18.75 -0.81 17.27
C ASP A 293 18.76 -0.30 15.81
N VAL A 294 19.24 0.94 15.64
CA VAL A 294 19.42 1.52 14.31
C VAL A 294 20.58 0.83 13.63
N ASN A 295 20.28 -0.07 12.71
CA ASN A 295 21.25 -0.96 12.06
C ASN A 295 21.20 -0.84 10.56
N GLN A 296 22.39 -0.83 9.94
CA GLN A 296 22.56 -1.01 8.50
C GLN A 296 22.41 -2.51 8.18
N ALA A 297 21.26 -2.89 7.65
CA ALA A 297 20.96 -4.28 7.31
C ALA A 297 21.65 -4.71 6.01
N VAL A 298 21.64 -3.84 5.01
CA VAL A 298 22.22 -4.09 3.68
C VAL A 298 23.02 -2.87 3.26
N SER A 299 24.17 -3.10 2.64
CA SER A 299 24.95 -2.06 1.98
C SER A 299 25.28 -2.44 0.55
N ASN A 300 25.32 -1.44 -0.32
CA ASN A 300 25.76 -1.60 -1.68
C ASN A 300 26.87 -0.58 -1.99
N THR A 301 28.07 -1.09 -2.25
CA THR A 301 29.23 -0.32 -2.66
C THR A 301 29.55 -0.46 -4.14
N SER A 302 28.77 -1.29 -4.87
CA SER A 302 28.98 -1.53 -6.29
C SER A 302 28.18 -0.52 -7.12
N LEU A 303 28.86 0.14 -8.06
CA LEU A 303 28.20 0.99 -9.06
C LEU A 303 27.30 0.22 -10.04
N PHE A 304 27.35 -1.11 -10.00
CA PHE A 304 26.59 -2.01 -10.88
C PHE A 304 25.41 -2.70 -10.19
N THR A 305 25.18 -2.37 -8.91
CA THR A 305 24.05 -2.90 -8.14
C THR A 305 23.25 -1.73 -7.58
N THR A 306 21.96 -1.74 -7.78
CA THR A 306 21.02 -0.78 -7.18
C THR A 306 20.08 -1.52 -6.24
N ILE A 307 19.89 -1.02 -5.02
CA ILE A 307 18.93 -1.53 -4.04
C ILE A 307 17.87 -0.47 -3.79
N ILE A 308 16.60 -0.88 -3.80
CA ILE A 308 15.48 0.06 -3.69
C ILE A 308 14.37 -0.47 -2.78
N SER A 309 13.56 0.46 -2.31
CA SER A 309 12.23 0.22 -1.72
C SER A 309 12.20 -0.88 -0.65
N PRO A 310 12.91 -0.71 0.47
CA PRO A 310 12.83 -1.67 1.56
C PRO A 310 11.44 -1.69 2.17
N VAL A 311 10.96 -2.89 2.49
CA VAL A 311 9.78 -3.12 3.32
C VAL A 311 10.16 -4.09 4.43
N ALA A 312 9.70 -3.85 5.64
CA ALA A 312 10.01 -4.71 6.78
C ALA A 312 8.75 -5.03 7.60
N GLY A 313 8.70 -6.24 8.15
CA GLY A 313 7.72 -6.64 9.14
C GLY A 313 8.38 -7.35 10.30
N MET A 314 7.77 -7.29 11.48
CA MET A 314 8.28 -7.89 12.72
C MET A 314 7.26 -8.88 13.27
N ASP A 315 7.74 -9.99 13.85
CA ASP A 315 6.91 -10.91 14.62
C ASP A 315 6.91 -10.57 16.13
N ALA A 316 6.05 -11.24 16.90
CA ALA A 316 5.94 -11.02 18.36
C ALA A 316 7.24 -11.33 19.13
N ASN A 317 8.12 -12.15 18.57
CA ASN A 317 9.42 -12.50 19.18
C ASN A 317 10.51 -11.45 18.85
N GLY A 318 10.22 -10.49 17.97
CA GLY A 318 11.17 -9.47 17.53
C GLY A 318 12.06 -9.91 16.37
N ASN A 319 11.73 -11.01 15.71
CA ASN A 319 12.38 -11.32 14.45
C ASN A 319 11.84 -10.40 13.35
N ILE A 320 12.72 -9.96 12.46
CA ILE A 320 12.36 -9.04 11.38
C ILE A 320 12.56 -9.75 10.04
N THR A 321 11.60 -9.62 9.15
CA THR A 321 11.74 -9.96 7.73
C THR A 321 11.87 -8.65 6.96
N LEU A 322 12.99 -8.49 6.26
CA LEU A 322 13.28 -7.35 5.37
C LEU A 322 13.24 -7.83 3.93
N LEU A 323 12.55 -7.09 3.06
CA LEU A 323 12.51 -7.30 1.62
C LEU A 323 12.95 -6.04 0.89
N TRP A 324 13.55 -6.20 -0.30
CA TRP A 324 13.89 -5.12 -1.20
C TRP A 324 13.97 -5.57 -2.66
N GLY A 325 13.84 -4.63 -3.56
CA GLY A 325 14.17 -4.83 -4.96
C GLY A 325 15.65 -4.61 -5.21
N GLN A 326 16.28 -5.48 -5.98
CA GLN A 326 17.68 -5.36 -6.39
C GLN A 326 17.81 -5.43 -7.90
N LEU A 327 18.65 -4.56 -8.45
CA LEU A 327 19.06 -4.56 -9.83
C LEU A 327 20.57 -4.75 -9.88
N ASP A 328 21.03 -5.72 -10.65
CA ASP A 328 22.44 -6.00 -10.91
C ASP A 328 22.72 -5.87 -12.41
N VAL A 329 23.85 -5.25 -12.76
CA VAL A 329 24.36 -5.21 -14.14
C VAL A 329 25.54 -6.15 -14.25
N THR A 330 25.36 -7.29 -14.93
CA THR A 330 26.37 -8.32 -15.08
C THR A 330 26.50 -8.74 -16.54
N GLY A 331 27.70 -8.70 -17.10
CA GLY A 331 27.95 -9.12 -18.49
C GLY A 331 27.18 -8.32 -19.53
N GLY A 332 26.80 -7.06 -19.21
CA GLY A 332 25.99 -6.22 -20.10
C GLY A 332 24.48 -6.52 -20.05
N GLN A 333 24.05 -7.40 -19.18
CA GLN A 333 22.63 -7.67 -18.91
C GLN A 333 22.20 -6.98 -17.60
N ILE A 334 20.96 -6.49 -17.58
CA ILE A 334 20.29 -6.00 -16.39
C ILE A 334 19.48 -7.17 -15.82
N LEU A 335 19.78 -7.53 -14.59
CA LEU A 335 19.07 -8.57 -13.84
C LEU A 335 18.35 -7.92 -12.66
N THR A 336 17.09 -8.24 -12.47
CA THR A 336 16.33 -7.81 -11.31
C THR A 336 15.95 -8.99 -10.41
N ALA A 337 15.88 -8.76 -9.12
CA ALA A 337 15.54 -9.76 -8.13
C ALA A 337 14.79 -9.13 -6.95
N THR A 338 13.87 -9.90 -6.36
CA THR A 338 13.32 -9.61 -5.03
C THR A 338 14.16 -10.36 -4.00
N MET A 339 14.76 -9.60 -3.10
CA MET A 339 15.68 -10.07 -2.07
C MET A 339 15.02 -10.05 -0.70
N SER A 340 15.44 -10.96 0.17
CA SER A 340 15.01 -11.03 1.57
C SER A 340 16.19 -11.21 2.49
N GLN A 341 16.09 -10.64 3.69
CA GLN A 341 17.00 -10.91 4.79
C GLN A 341 16.22 -10.99 6.11
N ARG A 342 16.62 -11.91 6.98
CA ARG A 342 15.98 -12.10 8.27
C ARG A 342 16.91 -11.67 9.40
N TYR A 343 16.37 -10.91 10.33
CA TYR A 343 16.96 -10.69 11.64
C TYR A 343 16.33 -11.68 12.62
N VAL A 344 17.14 -12.41 13.36
CA VAL A 344 16.69 -13.31 14.44
C VAL A 344 17.08 -12.68 15.76
N ALA A 345 16.10 -12.44 16.62
CA ALA A 345 16.30 -11.82 17.92
C ALA A 345 17.33 -12.61 18.74
N GLY A 346 18.32 -11.91 19.30
CA GLY A 346 19.43 -12.50 20.03
C GLY A 346 20.54 -13.15 19.17
N THR A 347 20.32 -13.32 17.85
CA THR A 347 21.33 -13.91 16.95
C THR A 347 21.86 -12.88 15.93
N GLY A 348 20.98 -11.94 15.47
CA GLY A 348 21.32 -10.91 14.50
C GLY A 348 20.89 -11.25 13.07
N TRP A 349 21.36 -10.46 12.12
CA TRP A 349 21.05 -10.58 10.69
C TRP A 349 21.62 -11.87 10.10
N GLN A 350 20.75 -12.64 9.43
CA GLN A 350 21.13 -13.81 8.67
C GLN A 350 21.58 -13.41 7.25
N PRO A 351 22.23 -14.29 6.49
CA PRO A 351 22.59 -14.01 5.11
C PRO A 351 21.37 -13.65 4.26
N ALA A 352 21.52 -12.67 3.38
CA ALA A 352 20.49 -12.32 2.40
C ALA A 352 20.26 -13.47 1.39
N GLN A 353 19.00 -13.65 1.00
CA GLN A 353 18.58 -14.68 0.02
C GLN A 353 17.64 -14.07 -1.02
N ARG A 354 17.57 -14.71 -2.17
CA ARG A 354 16.56 -14.38 -3.18
C ARG A 354 15.24 -15.04 -2.83
N VAL A 355 14.14 -14.28 -2.95
CA VAL A 355 12.78 -14.84 -2.83
C VAL A 355 12.41 -15.60 -4.11
N ALA A 356 12.92 -15.13 -5.25
CA ALA A 356 12.74 -15.75 -6.57
C ALA A 356 14.05 -15.70 -7.37
N PRO A 357 14.21 -16.54 -8.41
CA PRO A 357 15.31 -16.42 -9.35
C PRO A 357 15.39 -15.01 -9.94
N ALA A 358 16.61 -14.51 -10.19
CA ALA A 358 16.80 -13.25 -10.90
C ALA A 358 16.35 -13.42 -12.36
N ILE A 359 15.72 -12.38 -12.90
CA ILE A 359 15.27 -12.33 -14.28
C ILE A 359 16.02 -11.25 -15.06
N ALA A 360 16.16 -11.46 -16.37
CA ALA A 360 16.65 -10.45 -17.29
C ALA A 360 15.53 -9.42 -17.52
N GLU A 361 15.79 -8.17 -17.16
CA GLU A 361 14.84 -7.06 -17.28
C GLU A 361 15.51 -5.92 -18.07
N PRO A 362 15.39 -5.92 -19.40
CA PRO A 362 16.10 -4.94 -20.23
C PRO A 362 15.65 -3.47 -20.00
N THR A 363 14.45 -3.27 -19.46
CA THR A 363 13.96 -1.92 -19.13
C THR A 363 14.53 -1.40 -17.81
N GLY A 364 15.13 -2.28 -16.99
CA GLY A 364 15.62 -1.94 -15.66
C GLY A 364 14.51 -1.69 -14.63
N PHE A 365 13.28 -2.11 -14.92
CA PHE A 365 12.16 -1.96 -14.00
C PHE A 365 12.37 -2.81 -12.75
N ILE A 366 12.40 -2.18 -11.58
CA ILE A 366 12.46 -2.83 -10.28
C ILE A 366 11.16 -2.52 -9.54
N ALA A 367 10.33 -3.52 -9.35
CA ALA A 367 9.11 -3.33 -8.56
C ALA A 367 9.43 -3.10 -7.09
N THR A 368 8.64 -2.27 -6.44
CA THR A 368 8.60 -2.20 -4.98
C THR A 368 7.92 -3.47 -4.46
N PRO A 369 8.61 -4.31 -3.67
CA PRO A 369 7.97 -5.47 -3.09
C PRO A 369 6.97 -5.06 -2.01
N MET A 370 5.89 -5.81 -1.89
CA MET A 370 4.93 -5.73 -0.80
C MET A 370 5.22 -6.84 0.20
N LEU A 371 5.11 -6.53 1.49
CA LEU A 371 5.34 -7.48 2.58
C LEU A 371 4.25 -7.33 3.64
N THR A 372 3.77 -8.44 4.12
CA THR A 372 3.01 -8.52 5.38
C THR A 372 3.58 -9.64 6.24
N VAL A 373 3.61 -9.43 7.55
CA VAL A 373 4.11 -10.41 8.54
C VAL A 373 3.13 -10.45 9.69
N ASN A 374 2.72 -11.65 10.11
CA ASN A 374 1.88 -11.78 11.30
C ASN A 374 2.72 -11.97 12.57
N GLU A 375 2.07 -11.92 13.73
CA GLU A 375 2.74 -12.08 15.03
C GLU A 375 3.42 -13.45 15.22
N ASN A 376 3.02 -14.47 14.46
CA ASN A 376 3.62 -15.81 14.49
C ASN A 376 4.86 -15.93 13.57
N GLY A 377 5.22 -14.88 12.84
CA GLY A 377 6.41 -14.84 11.97
C GLY A 377 6.18 -15.41 10.58
N VAL A 378 4.95 -15.77 10.20
CA VAL A 378 4.61 -16.08 8.82
C VAL A 378 4.62 -14.79 8.03
N ALA A 379 5.36 -14.78 6.90
CA ALA A 379 5.46 -13.61 6.03
C ALA A 379 4.94 -13.94 4.63
N ALA A 380 4.36 -12.94 3.98
CA ALA A 380 3.99 -13.02 2.58
C ALA A 380 4.61 -11.86 1.80
N ALA A 381 5.23 -12.19 0.69
CA ALA A 381 5.83 -11.26 -0.26
C ALA A 381 5.06 -11.26 -1.57
N MET A 382 4.93 -10.09 -2.19
CA MET A 382 4.32 -9.92 -3.50
C MET A 382 5.05 -8.81 -4.25
N TRP A 383 5.23 -8.95 -5.56
CA TRP A 383 5.89 -7.96 -6.41
C TRP A 383 5.44 -8.08 -7.86
N ALA A 384 5.55 -6.99 -8.61
CA ALA A 384 5.33 -6.99 -10.05
C ALA A 384 6.66 -7.29 -10.77
N GLU A 385 6.66 -8.24 -11.69
CA GLU A 385 7.78 -8.59 -12.54
C GLU A 385 7.53 -8.01 -13.94
N GLY A 386 8.49 -7.24 -14.45
CA GLY A 386 8.34 -6.56 -15.74
C GLY A 386 7.12 -5.65 -15.86
N GLY A 387 6.55 -5.22 -14.74
CA GLY A 387 5.37 -4.35 -14.70
C GLY A 387 4.03 -5.01 -15.06
N ALA A 388 4.03 -6.28 -15.45
CA ALA A 388 2.82 -6.97 -15.94
C ALA A 388 2.47 -8.24 -15.14
N VAL A 389 3.48 -8.93 -14.59
CA VAL A 389 3.29 -10.22 -13.92
C VAL A 389 3.32 -10.03 -12.42
N LEU A 390 2.26 -10.40 -11.72
CA LEU A 390 2.22 -10.38 -10.26
C LEU A 390 2.68 -11.74 -9.71
N GLN A 391 3.75 -11.70 -8.94
CA GLN A 391 4.34 -12.85 -8.28
C GLN A 391 4.11 -12.77 -6.77
N ALA A 392 3.96 -13.92 -6.11
CA ALA A 392 3.86 -14.01 -4.67
C ALA A 392 4.59 -15.25 -4.12
N SER A 393 5.06 -15.15 -2.88
CA SER A 393 5.57 -16.26 -2.09
C SER A 393 5.18 -16.07 -0.62
N VAL A 394 4.96 -17.16 0.09
CA VAL A 394 4.66 -17.15 1.53
C VAL A 394 5.73 -17.95 2.24
N SER A 395 6.30 -17.38 3.31
CA SER A 395 7.29 -18.06 4.13
C SER A 395 6.65 -18.78 5.31
N ASP A 396 7.37 -19.77 5.84
CA ASP A 396 7.09 -20.29 7.16
C ASP A 396 7.57 -19.31 8.27
N ALA A 397 7.27 -19.62 9.52
CA ALA A 397 7.69 -18.83 10.69
C ALA A 397 9.23 -18.80 10.90
N SER A 398 9.98 -19.70 10.26
CA SER A 398 11.44 -19.72 10.29
C SER A 398 12.06 -18.82 9.22
N GLY A 399 11.26 -18.28 8.30
CA GLY A 399 11.70 -17.40 7.21
C GLY A 399 12.10 -18.15 5.94
N ASN A 400 11.74 -19.42 5.83
CA ASN A 400 11.94 -20.17 4.58
C ASN A 400 10.81 -19.83 3.60
N TRP A 401 11.15 -19.26 2.45
CA TRP A 401 10.19 -18.93 1.41
C TRP A 401 9.68 -20.20 0.71
N GLY A 402 8.36 -20.29 0.56
CA GLY A 402 7.68 -21.36 -0.16
C GLY A 402 7.77 -21.19 -1.68
N PRO A 403 7.06 -22.06 -2.43
CA PRO A 403 7.04 -21.99 -3.88
C PRO A 403 6.55 -20.65 -4.41
N LEU A 404 7.21 -20.17 -5.47
CA LEU A 404 6.79 -19.00 -6.21
C LEU A 404 5.45 -19.27 -6.91
N GLN A 405 4.52 -18.34 -6.75
CA GLN A 405 3.21 -18.39 -7.40
C GLN A 405 2.99 -17.14 -8.25
N ARG A 406 2.68 -17.36 -9.52
CA ARG A 406 2.21 -16.33 -10.42
C ARG A 406 0.70 -16.13 -10.21
N LEU A 407 0.29 -14.92 -9.85
CA LEU A 407 -1.12 -14.59 -9.57
C LEU A 407 -1.84 -14.07 -10.81
N THR A 408 -1.19 -13.24 -11.63
CA THR A 408 -1.67 -12.77 -12.93
C THR A 408 -0.52 -12.40 -13.86
N GLU A 409 -0.81 -12.32 -15.17
CA GLU A 409 0.08 -11.77 -16.21
C GLU A 409 -0.46 -10.46 -16.80
N HIS A 410 -1.50 -9.90 -16.20
CA HIS A 410 -2.30 -8.81 -16.75
C HIS A 410 -2.42 -7.61 -15.80
N LEU A 411 -1.36 -7.31 -15.05
CA LEU A 411 -1.33 -6.08 -14.27
C LEU A 411 -1.35 -4.87 -15.21
N ASN A 412 -2.10 -3.85 -14.83
CA ASN A 412 -1.94 -2.54 -15.42
C ASN A 412 -0.67 -1.89 -14.84
N GLY A 413 0.28 -1.49 -15.69
CA GLY A 413 1.56 -0.93 -15.26
C GLY A 413 1.45 0.25 -14.27
N ALA A 414 0.41 1.08 -14.36
CA ALA A 414 0.15 2.16 -13.39
C ALA A 414 -0.41 1.64 -12.05
N ALA A 415 -1.26 0.61 -12.08
CA ALA A 415 -1.83 -0.01 -10.88
C ALA A 415 -0.93 -1.09 -10.26
N ALA A 416 0.16 -1.44 -10.93
CA ALA A 416 1.13 -2.45 -10.47
C ALA A 416 1.97 -1.98 -9.28
N GLN A 417 1.89 -0.70 -8.91
CA GLN A 417 2.86 -0.16 -7.94
C GLN A 417 2.61 -0.62 -6.51
N TYR A 418 1.35 -0.80 -6.07
CA TYR A 418 1.04 -1.10 -4.66
C TYR A 418 -0.23 -1.93 -4.49
N PRO A 419 -0.34 -3.14 -5.07
CA PRO A 419 -1.50 -3.98 -4.82
C PRO A 419 -1.54 -4.37 -3.33
N PRO A 420 -2.69 -4.22 -2.64
CA PRO A 420 -2.79 -4.53 -1.22
C PRO A 420 -2.56 -6.01 -0.93
N LEU A 421 -1.81 -6.28 0.14
CA LEU A 421 -1.47 -7.59 0.65
C LEU A 421 -1.69 -7.61 2.16
N VAL A 422 -2.52 -8.51 2.65
CA VAL A 422 -2.84 -8.63 4.07
C VAL A 422 -2.71 -10.08 4.55
N ILE A 423 -2.46 -10.25 5.85
CA ILE A 423 -2.34 -11.56 6.50
C ILE A 423 -3.19 -11.57 7.79
N ASP A 424 -3.91 -12.65 8.03
CA ASP A 424 -4.62 -12.84 9.29
C ASP A 424 -3.76 -13.53 10.37
N ALA A 425 -4.29 -13.64 11.58
CA ALA A 425 -3.58 -14.28 12.69
C ALA A 425 -3.29 -15.78 12.45
N ALA A 426 -4.08 -16.44 11.61
CA ALA A 426 -3.89 -17.84 11.25
C ALA A 426 -2.84 -18.05 10.14
N GLY A 427 -2.32 -16.96 9.54
CA GLY A 427 -1.36 -17.01 8.43
C GLY A 427 -2.03 -17.17 7.06
N ASN A 428 -3.35 -16.97 6.96
CA ASN A 428 -3.98 -16.86 5.65
C ASN A 428 -3.65 -15.48 5.06
N VAL A 429 -3.25 -15.47 3.78
CA VAL A 429 -2.84 -14.26 3.08
C VAL A 429 -3.89 -13.93 2.02
N THR A 430 -4.26 -12.66 1.91
CA THR A 430 -5.11 -12.20 0.80
C THR A 430 -4.43 -11.04 0.11
N ALA A 431 -4.39 -11.13 -1.23
CA ALA A 431 -3.95 -10.09 -2.13
C ALA A 431 -5.12 -9.60 -2.97
N ALA A 432 -5.15 -8.32 -3.32
CA ALA A 432 -6.09 -7.81 -4.31
C ALA A 432 -5.35 -6.94 -5.34
N TRP A 433 -5.81 -6.96 -6.59
CA TRP A 433 -5.18 -6.17 -7.67
C TRP A 433 -6.20 -5.80 -8.74
N GLN A 434 -5.83 -4.81 -9.53
CA GLN A 434 -6.52 -4.49 -10.77
C GLN A 434 -5.97 -5.38 -11.88
N ASP A 435 -6.85 -6.14 -12.50
CA ASP A 435 -6.54 -7.01 -13.65
C ASP A 435 -7.11 -6.41 -14.93
N THR A 436 -6.29 -6.31 -15.97
CA THR A 436 -6.66 -5.76 -17.28
C THR A 436 -6.73 -6.80 -18.38
N GLY A 437 -6.68 -8.08 -18.04
CA GLY A 437 -6.73 -9.19 -18.99
C GLY A 437 -8.09 -9.39 -19.68
N LEU A 438 -9.12 -8.72 -19.21
CA LEU A 438 -10.44 -8.75 -19.84
C LEU A 438 -10.52 -7.69 -20.96
N PRO A 439 -10.88 -8.08 -22.21
CA PRO A 439 -10.98 -7.13 -23.32
C PRO A 439 -11.90 -5.94 -23.02
N GLY A 440 -11.34 -4.74 -23.02
CA GLY A 440 -12.08 -3.47 -22.84
C GLY A 440 -12.60 -3.23 -21.42
N ALA A 441 -12.16 -4.01 -20.42
CA ALA A 441 -12.58 -3.85 -19.04
C ALA A 441 -11.42 -4.13 -18.07
N SER A 442 -11.42 -3.43 -16.93
CA SER A 442 -10.60 -3.78 -15.77
C SER A 442 -11.47 -4.43 -14.69
N ALA A 443 -10.90 -5.38 -13.96
CA ALA A 443 -11.56 -6.06 -12.85
C ALA A 443 -10.72 -5.94 -11.57
N VAL A 444 -11.35 -6.00 -10.42
CA VAL A 444 -10.66 -6.23 -9.15
C VAL A 444 -10.75 -7.71 -8.83
N ILE A 445 -9.59 -8.33 -8.74
CA ILE A 445 -9.41 -9.73 -8.35
C ILE A 445 -8.91 -9.76 -6.92
N ALA A 446 -9.41 -10.70 -6.13
CA ALA A 446 -8.84 -11.08 -4.84
C ALA A 446 -8.40 -12.54 -4.87
N ALA A 447 -7.18 -12.81 -4.43
CA ALA A 447 -6.68 -14.16 -4.23
C ALA A 447 -6.32 -14.39 -2.77
N THR A 448 -6.69 -15.55 -2.25
CA THR A 448 -6.40 -15.95 -0.89
C THR A 448 -5.54 -17.20 -0.86
N TYR A 449 -4.43 -17.15 -0.11
CA TYR A 449 -3.60 -18.29 0.21
C TYR A 449 -4.07 -18.93 1.50
N ARG A 450 -4.44 -20.20 1.42
CA ARG A 450 -4.84 -21.02 2.56
C ARG A 450 -4.32 -22.45 2.40
N LYS A 451 -3.82 -23.03 3.47
CA LYS A 451 -3.36 -24.42 3.50
C LYS A 451 -2.36 -24.75 2.37
N GLY A 452 -1.47 -23.81 2.06
CA GLY A 452 -0.42 -24.02 1.05
C GLY A 452 -0.82 -23.73 -0.40
N ALA A 453 -2.03 -23.24 -0.67
CA ALA A 453 -2.50 -22.99 -2.03
C ALA A 453 -3.20 -21.63 -2.16
N TRP A 454 -3.04 -20.99 -3.31
CA TRP A 454 -3.78 -19.79 -3.69
C TRP A 454 -5.07 -20.14 -4.42
N SER A 455 -6.13 -19.42 -4.12
CA SER A 455 -7.38 -19.43 -4.89
C SER A 455 -7.77 -18.01 -5.22
N ALA A 456 -8.04 -17.72 -6.48
CA ALA A 456 -8.45 -16.41 -6.96
C ALA A 456 -9.96 -16.34 -7.18
N SER A 457 -10.54 -15.17 -6.94
CA SER A 457 -11.93 -14.86 -7.27
C SER A 457 -12.05 -13.43 -7.80
N THR A 458 -12.88 -13.24 -8.81
CA THR A 458 -13.26 -11.91 -9.27
C THR A 458 -14.24 -11.30 -8.27
N VAL A 459 -13.87 -10.18 -7.67
CA VAL A 459 -14.72 -9.47 -6.70
C VAL A 459 -15.55 -8.41 -7.41
N ALA A 460 -14.96 -7.68 -8.35
CA ALA A 460 -15.64 -6.71 -9.17
C ALA A 460 -15.24 -6.90 -10.63
N ALA A 461 -16.22 -7.04 -11.49
CA ALA A 461 -16.04 -7.10 -12.94
C ALA A 461 -16.38 -5.74 -13.55
N GLN A 462 -15.57 -5.30 -14.52
CA GLN A 462 -15.73 -4.11 -15.36
C GLN A 462 -15.49 -2.77 -14.65
N SER A 463 -14.60 -1.98 -15.23
CA SER A 463 -14.29 -0.59 -14.86
C SER A 463 -13.91 -0.41 -13.36
N ALA A 464 -13.28 -1.43 -12.76
CA ALA A 464 -12.84 -1.43 -11.37
C ALA A 464 -11.31 -1.27 -11.28
N SER A 465 -10.85 -0.41 -10.37
CA SER A 465 -9.44 -0.03 -10.20
C SER A 465 -9.11 0.34 -8.75
N TRP A 466 -7.84 0.45 -8.44
CA TRP A 466 -7.30 0.95 -7.17
C TRP A 466 -7.92 0.29 -5.93
N PRO A 467 -7.77 -1.04 -5.77
CA PRO A 467 -8.31 -1.72 -4.60
C PRO A 467 -7.54 -1.36 -3.33
N ALA A 468 -8.25 -1.17 -2.23
CA ALA A 468 -7.74 -1.12 -0.86
C ALA A 468 -8.36 -2.28 -0.07
N LEU A 469 -7.56 -2.98 0.72
CA LEU A 469 -7.95 -4.21 1.40
C LEU A 469 -7.53 -4.16 2.87
N ALA A 470 -8.41 -4.59 3.76
CA ALA A 470 -8.12 -4.79 5.18
C ALA A 470 -8.63 -6.15 5.66
N VAL A 471 -7.95 -6.72 6.64
CA VAL A 471 -8.33 -7.98 7.32
C VAL A 471 -8.29 -7.79 8.83
N ASN A 472 -9.22 -8.38 9.54
CA ASN A 472 -9.18 -8.46 10.99
C ASN A 472 -8.63 -9.82 11.49
N GLY A 473 -8.46 -9.95 12.81
CA GLY A 473 -7.91 -11.16 13.43
C GLY A 473 -8.73 -12.43 13.20
N THR A 474 -10.01 -12.34 12.83
CA THR A 474 -10.88 -13.48 12.52
C THR A 474 -10.87 -13.86 11.04
N GLY A 475 -10.15 -13.11 10.19
CA GLY A 475 -10.09 -13.32 8.75
C GLY A 475 -11.27 -12.70 7.99
N SER A 476 -12.10 -11.88 8.64
CA SER A 476 -13.09 -11.05 7.93
C SER A 476 -12.37 -9.91 7.23
N MET A 477 -12.81 -9.56 6.03
CA MET A 477 -12.13 -8.58 5.18
C MET A 477 -13.08 -7.51 4.67
N ALA A 478 -12.54 -6.32 4.48
CA ALA A 478 -13.18 -5.23 3.75
C ALA A 478 -12.31 -4.90 2.52
N LEU A 479 -12.92 -4.85 1.36
CA LEU A 479 -12.33 -4.44 0.10
C LEU A 479 -13.08 -3.22 -0.43
N VAL A 480 -12.36 -2.15 -0.74
CA VAL A 480 -12.90 -0.93 -1.34
C VAL A 480 -12.15 -0.68 -2.64
N TRP A 481 -12.81 -0.26 -3.69
CA TRP A 481 -12.19 0.04 -4.98
C TRP A 481 -12.91 1.17 -5.69
N GLN A 482 -12.23 1.77 -6.63
CA GLN A 482 -12.79 2.77 -7.52
C GLN A 482 -13.49 2.08 -8.70
N SER A 483 -14.70 2.50 -9.02
CA SER A 483 -15.47 2.05 -10.19
C SER A 483 -15.92 3.24 -11.00
N TYR A 484 -15.82 3.16 -12.33
CA TYR A 484 -16.28 4.23 -13.20
C TYR A 484 -17.78 4.10 -13.48
N VAL A 485 -18.52 5.17 -13.20
CA VAL A 485 -19.97 5.29 -13.48
C VAL A 485 -20.19 6.49 -14.42
N ALA A 486 -20.75 6.26 -15.58
CA ALA A 486 -20.84 7.26 -16.65
C ALA A 486 -21.55 8.58 -16.23
N SER A 487 -22.50 8.53 -15.30
CA SER A 487 -23.28 9.68 -14.86
C SER A 487 -22.60 10.56 -13.81
N ILE A 488 -21.66 10.00 -13.03
CA ILE A 488 -21.04 10.68 -11.87
C ILE A 488 -19.51 10.60 -11.85
N GLY A 489 -18.90 9.94 -12.84
CA GLY A 489 -17.46 9.70 -12.86
C GLY A 489 -17.04 8.49 -12.03
N SER A 490 -15.90 8.58 -11.35
CA SER A 490 -15.44 7.54 -10.45
C SER A 490 -16.24 7.53 -9.14
N GLN A 491 -16.57 6.34 -8.68
CA GLN A 491 -17.30 6.10 -7.43
C GLN A 491 -16.62 4.99 -6.65
N LEU A 492 -16.58 5.09 -5.32
CA LEU A 492 -16.12 4.00 -4.48
C LEU A 492 -17.20 2.94 -4.26
N GLN A 493 -16.79 1.70 -4.49
CA GLN A 493 -17.55 0.49 -4.20
C GLN A 493 -16.86 -0.32 -3.12
N SER A 494 -17.60 -1.12 -2.40
CA SER A 494 -17.06 -1.99 -1.36
C SER A 494 -17.70 -3.37 -1.38
N SER A 495 -16.95 -4.36 -0.92
CA SER A 495 -17.43 -5.72 -0.66
C SER A 495 -16.77 -6.25 0.61
N PHE A 496 -17.51 -7.06 1.34
CA PHE A 496 -17.06 -7.63 2.60
C PHE A 496 -16.97 -9.15 2.48
N TYR A 497 -15.89 -9.71 2.99
CA TYR A 497 -15.71 -11.15 3.05
C TYR A 497 -15.95 -11.65 4.46
N THR A 498 -16.77 -12.69 4.58
CA THR A 498 -16.98 -13.42 5.83
C THR A 498 -16.38 -14.82 5.67
N PRO A 499 -15.40 -15.23 6.53
CA PRO A 499 -14.91 -16.59 6.50
C PRO A 499 -16.04 -17.57 6.83
N GLY A 500 -16.06 -18.74 6.16
CA GLY A 500 -16.93 -19.83 6.53
C GLY A 500 -16.53 -20.39 7.90
N THR A 501 -17.52 -20.70 8.71
CA THR A 501 -17.34 -21.39 10.02
C THR A 501 -16.93 -22.83 9.83
#